data_fb6ecafed7223d0dd20ba2a0271557f8
#
_entry.id   fb6ecafed7223d0dd20ba2a0271557f8
#
_cell.length_a   1.000
_cell.length_b   1.000
_cell.length_c   1.000
_cell.angle_alpha   90.00
_cell.angle_beta   90.00
_cell.angle_gamma   90.00
#
_symmetry.space_group_name_H-M   'P 1'
#
loop_
_entity.id
_entity.type
_entity.pdbx_description
1 polymer ?
#
loop_
_entity_poly.entity_id
_entity_poly.type
_entity_poly.pdbx_seq_one_letter_code
_entity_poly.pdbx_strand_id
1 'polypeptide(L)'
;MLAELLELVGEAVTVRDRQDRFAYANRAALQNLGFASIEELQAHPDGSLLDRFVVYDEGGKEMGRSMFPAPRAAAGETQLPPTVIQVVDRRTGESRWEQVQVTLLRDRVGRVAATVTVAADVTAVKNAEIHTRVLSETGRILSSSLDYQQTLRNVAWAAVPALADWCLVELAGEPDDRRDQVVVAHRNPRLRDLAGQLAELEPDEPGEHSASSRVIDTGDSALLYEVDEADLERIARGPGQLRVLRELGIRSAIVVPMRIRDRTLGAISFYTSDSLRRLTQPDLELAEQLGRRAAVAVENSRLHTMLAEVAETLAQSLMPSPLPALHGWEIAALYQPAVVDERVEVGGDFYEVFDAGPAPLALIGDVTGHGVAAATLTGLMRHGARFSGRLEPTPEAVLRHLDEELRERPSNAMCTALCATIHKRRLVLASAGHPAALHVAADGSVTEVPAPGPMLGAFEDSAWQAETLAVRPGELVLLYPDGVTETASASGERYGVGRLRQFLSAHAGSAPQPLLDALDAALDLFRGGEPTDDIAALALTPRLH
;
A
#
# COMPACT_ATOMS: atom_id res chain seq x y z
N MET A 1 12.81 58.26 -29.74
CA MET A 1 11.55 58.18 -29.01
C MET A 1 10.95 56.74 -29.02
N LEU A 2 10.60 56.11 -30.17
CA LEU A 2 10.05 54.74 -30.14
C LEU A 2 11.08 53.70 -29.69
N ALA A 3 12.31 53.76 -30.21
CA ALA A 3 13.39 52.86 -29.79
C ALA A 3 13.76 53.04 -28.31
N GLU A 4 13.78 54.25 -27.80
CA GLU A 4 14.05 54.55 -26.38
C GLU A 4 12.94 54.01 -25.47
N LEU A 5 11.68 54.03 -25.92
CA LEU A 5 10.56 53.41 -25.18
C LEU A 5 10.69 51.87 -25.14
N LEU A 6 11.13 51.27 -26.23
CA LEU A 6 11.34 49.80 -26.27
C LEU A 6 12.54 49.37 -25.41
N GLU A 7 13.54 50.22 -25.18
CA GLU A 7 14.64 49.95 -24.24
C GLU A 7 14.20 49.95 -22.77
N LEU A 8 13.10 50.63 -22.43
CA LEU A 8 12.53 50.64 -21.07
C LEU A 8 11.63 49.45 -20.80
N VAL A 9 11.26 48.69 -21.82
CA VAL A 9 10.45 47.46 -21.65
C VAL A 9 11.35 46.35 -21.11
N GLY A 10 10.95 45.77 -19.96
CA GLY A 10 11.70 44.68 -19.34
C GLY A 10 11.64 43.35 -20.10
N GLU A 11 10.72 43.22 -21.06
CA GLU A 11 10.60 42.05 -21.93
C GLU A 11 11.59 42.13 -23.11
N ALA A 12 12.04 40.98 -23.58
CA ALA A 12 12.91 40.90 -24.74
C ALA A 12 12.13 41.20 -26.02
N VAL A 13 12.52 42.26 -26.74
CA VAL A 13 11.86 42.68 -28.00
C VAL A 13 12.86 42.59 -29.13
N THR A 14 12.51 41.85 -30.19
CA THR A 14 13.27 41.83 -31.44
C THR A 14 12.38 42.19 -32.61
N VAL A 15 12.96 42.85 -33.62
CA VAL A 15 12.29 43.13 -34.89
C VAL A 15 13.14 42.55 -36.01
N ARG A 16 12.52 41.77 -36.89
CA ARG A 16 13.14 41.23 -38.10
C ARG A 16 12.55 41.90 -39.34
N ASP A 17 13.42 42.14 -40.32
CA ASP A 17 13.04 42.71 -41.62
C ASP A 17 12.37 41.63 -42.54
N ARG A 18 12.05 42.05 -43.80
CA ARG A 18 11.48 41.15 -44.81
C ARG A 18 12.39 40.00 -45.21
N GLN A 19 13.67 40.09 -44.98
CA GLN A 19 14.70 39.11 -45.26
C GLN A 19 15.01 38.24 -44.03
N ASP A 20 14.18 38.30 -42.97
CA ASP A 20 14.35 37.62 -41.69
C ASP A 20 15.64 37.98 -40.92
N ARG A 21 16.23 39.17 -41.20
CA ARG A 21 17.41 39.68 -40.50
C ARG A 21 16.98 40.57 -39.33
N PHE A 22 17.74 40.53 -38.24
CA PHE A 22 17.50 41.37 -37.09
C PHE A 22 17.69 42.87 -37.46
N ALA A 23 16.62 43.65 -37.45
CA ALA A 23 16.61 45.08 -37.64
C ALA A 23 16.71 45.86 -36.32
N TYR A 24 16.23 45.27 -35.23
CA TYR A 24 16.26 45.83 -33.89
C TYR A 24 16.25 44.70 -32.83
N ALA A 25 16.95 44.95 -31.73
CA ALA A 25 16.84 44.16 -30.49
C ALA A 25 17.05 45.12 -29.31
N ASN A 26 16.15 45.10 -28.32
CA ASN A 26 16.35 45.90 -27.12
C ASN A 26 17.39 45.23 -26.19
N ARG A 27 17.78 45.96 -25.13
CA ARG A 27 18.76 45.47 -24.15
C ARG A 27 18.40 44.11 -23.55
N ALA A 28 17.14 43.91 -23.20
CA ALA A 28 16.67 42.62 -22.65
C ALA A 28 16.84 41.47 -23.66
N ALA A 29 16.51 41.70 -24.94
CA ALA A 29 16.70 40.70 -25.99
C ALA A 29 18.18 40.37 -26.22
N LEU A 30 19.05 41.40 -26.26
CA LEU A 30 20.48 41.16 -26.40
C LEU A 30 21.06 40.36 -25.24
N GLN A 31 20.65 40.68 -24.01
CA GLN A 31 21.05 39.92 -22.81
C GLN A 31 20.58 38.47 -22.87
N ASN A 32 19.31 38.23 -23.22
CA ASN A 32 18.75 36.88 -23.33
C ASN A 32 19.44 36.04 -24.42
N LEU A 33 19.83 36.69 -25.53
CA LEU A 33 20.55 36.03 -26.62
C LEU A 33 22.07 35.98 -26.39
N GLY A 34 22.58 36.74 -25.41
CA GLY A 34 23.98 36.76 -24.98
C GLY A 34 24.89 37.51 -25.93
N PHE A 35 24.40 38.63 -26.53
CA PHE A 35 25.15 39.53 -27.37
C PHE A 35 25.34 40.91 -26.70
N ALA A 36 26.45 41.56 -26.96
CA ALA A 36 26.72 42.89 -26.41
C ALA A 36 26.02 43.99 -27.19
N SER A 37 25.77 43.78 -28.50
CA SER A 37 25.14 44.79 -29.36
C SER A 37 24.35 44.14 -30.51
N ILE A 38 23.50 44.95 -31.17
CA ILE A 38 22.75 44.54 -32.37
C ILE A 38 23.68 44.20 -33.54
N GLU A 39 24.80 44.95 -33.69
CA GLU A 39 25.79 44.72 -34.74
C GLU A 39 26.44 43.34 -34.58
N GLU A 40 26.75 42.95 -33.35
CA GLU A 40 27.27 41.61 -33.04
C GLU A 40 26.22 40.54 -33.39
N LEU A 41 24.97 40.72 -32.99
CA LEU A 41 23.86 39.81 -33.33
C LEU A 41 23.65 39.68 -34.84
N GLN A 42 23.74 40.81 -35.59
CA GLN A 42 23.60 40.83 -37.04
C GLN A 42 24.78 40.14 -37.78
N ALA A 43 25.96 40.15 -37.19
CA ALA A 43 27.15 39.52 -37.75
C ALA A 43 27.13 37.99 -37.62
N HIS A 44 26.25 37.45 -36.75
CA HIS A 44 26.11 36.01 -36.57
C HIS A 44 25.20 35.40 -37.63
N PRO A 45 25.59 34.24 -38.24
CA PRO A 45 24.70 33.50 -39.14
C PRO A 45 23.42 33.08 -38.44
N ASP A 46 22.28 33.16 -39.10
CA ASP A 46 20.96 32.82 -38.54
C ASP A 46 20.82 31.40 -37.90
N GLY A 47 21.77 30.49 -38.22
CA GLY A 47 21.81 29.16 -37.63
C GLY A 47 22.50 29.07 -36.26
N SER A 48 23.40 30.00 -35.94
CA SER A 48 24.30 29.92 -34.78
C SER A 48 23.58 30.09 -33.43
N LEU A 49 22.40 30.72 -33.40
CA LEU A 49 21.58 30.83 -32.17
C LEU A 49 21.05 29.49 -31.72
N LEU A 50 20.69 28.59 -32.65
CA LEU A 50 20.23 27.23 -32.33
C LEU A 50 21.38 26.30 -31.94
N ASP A 51 22.60 26.61 -32.31
CA ASP A 51 23.78 25.88 -31.85
C ASP A 51 24.06 26.16 -30.37
N ARG A 52 23.64 27.32 -29.88
CA ARG A 52 23.80 27.76 -28.49
C ARG A 52 22.63 27.27 -27.60
N PHE A 53 21.40 27.36 -28.10
CA PHE A 53 20.21 27.06 -27.30
C PHE A 53 19.48 25.81 -27.79
N VAL A 54 18.97 25.02 -26.84
CA VAL A 54 17.93 24.02 -27.11
C VAL A 54 16.60 24.59 -26.64
N VAL A 55 15.57 24.41 -27.45
CA VAL A 55 14.23 24.91 -27.14
C VAL A 55 13.27 23.75 -27.07
N TYR A 56 12.52 23.69 -25.99
CA TYR A 56 11.47 22.68 -25.76
C TYR A 56 10.09 23.33 -25.70
N ASP A 57 9.08 22.61 -26.11
CA ASP A 57 7.68 22.97 -25.86
C ASP A 57 7.29 22.70 -24.40
N GLU A 58 6.07 23.08 -23.99
CA GLU A 58 5.55 22.81 -22.64
C GLU A 58 5.49 21.32 -22.29
N GLY A 59 5.47 20.44 -23.27
CA GLY A 59 5.48 18.98 -23.08
C GLY A 59 6.90 18.39 -22.96
N GLY A 60 7.95 19.23 -23.02
CA GLY A 60 9.35 18.80 -22.97
C GLY A 60 9.89 18.20 -24.28
N LYS A 61 9.19 18.38 -25.40
CA LYS A 61 9.63 17.95 -26.72
C LYS A 61 10.51 19.02 -27.35
N GLU A 62 11.69 18.64 -27.87
CA GLU A 62 12.60 19.56 -28.57
C GLU A 62 11.92 20.15 -29.83
N MET A 63 11.99 21.47 -29.95
CA MET A 63 11.41 22.21 -31.04
C MET A 63 12.45 22.53 -32.13
N GLY A 64 12.20 22.07 -33.35
CA GLY A 64 12.99 22.49 -34.51
C GLY A 64 12.65 23.93 -34.91
N ARG A 65 13.60 24.59 -35.64
CA ARG A 65 13.47 26.01 -36.05
C ARG A 65 12.14 26.36 -36.74
N SER A 66 11.63 25.48 -37.57
CA SER A 66 10.36 25.69 -38.29
C SER A 66 9.13 25.74 -37.38
N MET A 67 9.25 25.26 -36.16
CA MET A 67 8.17 25.25 -35.17
C MET A 67 8.09 26.52 -34.34
N PHE A 68 9.11 27.38 -34.41
CA PHE A 68 9.11 28.64 -33.66
C PHE A 68 8.08 29.61 -34.20
N PRO A 69 7.46 30.45 -33.34
CA PRO A 69 6.44 31.40 -33.75
C PRO A 69 6.89 32.38 -34.87
N ALA A 70 8.12 32.89 -34.82
CA ALA A 70 8.61 33.85 -35.81
C ALA A 70 8.79 33.25 -37.23
N PRO A 71 9.44 32.09 -37.45
CA PRO A 71 9.45 31.37 -38.72
C PRO A 71 8.06 30.98 -39.25
N ARG A 72 7.13 30.60 -38.37
CA ARG A 72 5.75 30.29 -38.74
C ARG A 72 5.01 31.52 -39.26
N ALA A 73 5.20 32.65 -38.58
CA ALA A 73 4.68 33.93 -39.00
C ALA A 73 5.24 34.35 -40.39
N ALA A 74 6.57 34.19 -40.59
CA ALA A 74 7.22 34.45 -41.87
C ALA A 74 6.70 33.54 -43.01
N ALA A 75 6.35 32.29 -42.70
CA ALA A 75 5.73 31.34 -43.63
C ALA A 75 4.25 31.65 -43.95
N GLY A 76 3.66 32.71 -43.36
CA GLY A 76 2.31 33.20 -43.69
C GLY A 76 1.23 32.86 -42.69
N GLU A 77 1.57 32.27 -41.54
CA GLU A 77 0.60 32.02 -40.49
C GLU A 77 0.24 33.35 -39.78
N THR A 78 -1.05 33.70 -39.81
CA THR A 78 -1.48 35.05 -39.37
C THR A 78 -2.08 35.09 -37.96
N GLN A 79 -2.42 33.91 -37.38
CA GLN A 79 -2.97 33.80 -36.04
C GLN A 79 -2.07 32.87 -35.23
N LEU A 80 -1.05 33.43 -34.60
CA LEU A 80 -0.16 32.72 -33.69
C LEU A 80 -0.54 33.11 -32.26
N PRO A 81 -1.12 32.19 -31.46
CA PRO A 81 -1.32 32.47 -30.04
C PRO A 81 0.02 32.60 -29.34
N PRO A 82 0.09 33.32 -28.21
CA PRO A 82 1.28 33.31 -27.37
C PRO A 82 1.70 31.86 -27.08
N THR A 83 2.98 31.56 -27.31
CA THR A 83 3.53 30.21 -27.16
C THR A 83 4.52 30.23 -26.02
N VAL A 84 4.36 29.32 -25.07
CA VAL A 84 5.30 29.13 -23.97
C VAL A 84 6.34 28.11 -24.39
N ILE A 85 7.61 28.46 -24.23
CA ILE A 85 8.77 27.61 -24.58
C ILE A 85 9.77 27.60 -23.43
N GLN A 86 10.49 26.48 -23.28
CA GLN A 86 11.64 26.42 -22.41
C GLN A 86 12.91 26.53 -23.24
N VAL A 87 13.76 27.49 -22.90
CA VAL A 87 15.05 27.75 -23.54
C VAL A 87 16.17 27.31 -22.62
N VAL A 88 17.06 26.41 -23.09
CA VAL A 88 18.21 25.90 -22.35
C VAL A 88 19.49 26.32 -23.06
N ASP A 89 20.38 27.01 -22.39
CA ASP A 89 21.72 27.35 -22.93
C ASP A 89 22.62 26.10 -22.83
N ARG A 90 23.05 25.59 -23.99
CA ARG A 90 23.92 24.38 -24.07
C ARG A 90 25.24 24.54 -23.33
N ARG A 91 25.74 25.75 -23.21
CA ARG A 91 27.04 26.06 -22.61
C ARG A 91 26.97 26.13 -21.09
N THR A 92 25.90 26.73 -20.53
CA THR A 92 25.75 26.93 -19.08
C THR A 92 24.80 25.92 -18.45
N GLY A 93 23.91 25.31 -19.23
CA GLY A 93 22.83 24.43 -18.73
C GLY A 93 21.70 25.21 -18.05
N GLU A 94 21.80 26.55 -18.00
CA GLU A 94 20.74 27.41 -17.50
C GLU A 94 19.49 27.28 -18.35
N SER A 95 18.35 27.22 -17.72
CA SER A 95 17.05 27.13 -18.39
C SER A 95 16.12 28.25 -17.93
N ARG A 96 15.30 28.77 -18.86
CA ARG A 96 14.24 29.72 -18.57
C ARG A 96 13.00 29.43 -19.39
N TRP A 97 11.86 29.81 -18.87
CA TRP A 97 10.60 29.75 -19.59
C TRP A 97 10.27 31.11 -20.19
N GLU A 98 10.01 31.13 -21.48
CA GLU A 98 9.65 32.35 -22.21
C GLU A 98 8.25 32.21 -22.82
N GLN A 99 7.40 33.23 -22.61
CA GLN A 99 6.17 33.37 -23.36
C GLN A 99 6.47 34.24 -24.57
N VAL A 100 6.43 33.63 -25.74
CA VAL A 100 6.77 34.28 -27.03
C VAL A 100 5.50 34.66 -27.75
N GLN A 101 5.40 35.96 -28.07
CA GLN A 101 4.33 36.51 -28.90
C GLN A 101 4.92 37.12 -30.13
N VAL A 102 4.31 36.86 -31.29
CA VAL A 102 4.75 37.36 -32.58
C VAL A 102 3.66 38.20 -33.22
N THR A 103 4.04 39.39 -33.72
CA THR A 103 3.15 40.30 -34.41
C THR A 103 3.74 40.68 -35.77
N LEU A 104 2.92 40.57 -36.82
CA LEU A 104 3.32 40.96 -38.17
C LEU A 104 2.96 42.44 -38.44
N LEU A 105 3.96 43.23 -38.69
CA LEU A 105 3.78 44.63 -39.19
C LEU A 105 3.60 44.61 -40.71
N ARG A 106 2.52 45.22 -41.21
CA ARG A 106 2.22 45.29 -42.65
C ARG A 106 2.42 46.71 -43.19
N ASP A 107 2.91 46.79 -44.41
CA ASP A 107 3.01 48.03 -45.14
C ASP A 107 1.63 48.53 -45.62
N ARG A 108 1.60 49.70 -46.25
CA ARG A 108 0.35 50.31 -46.78
C ARG A 108 -0.32 49.48 -47.86
N VAL A 109 0.35 48.51 -48.43
CA VAL A 109 -0.15 47.59 -49.49
C VAL A 109 -0.53 46.22 -48.93
N GLY A 110 -0.46 46.08 -47.58
CA GLY A 110 -0.84 44.84 -46.88
C GLY A 110 0.25 43.75 -46.84
N ARG A 111 1.45 44.00 -47.36
CA ARG A 111 2.57 43.05 -47.32
C ARG A 111 3.27 43.13 -45.96
N VAL A 112 3.78 41.99 -45.48
CA VAL A 112 4.57 41.95 -44.25
C VAL A 112 5.82 42.81 -44.42
N ALA A 113 5.95 43.84 -43.61
CA ALA A 113 7.07 44.77 -43.59
C ALA A 113 8.13 44.36 -42.56
N ALA A 114 7.69 43.85 -41.40
CA ALA A 114 8.56 43.38 -40.33
C ALA A 114 7.82 42.39 -39.44
N THR A 115 8.56 41.57 -38.72
CA THR A 115 8.08 40.68 -37.67
C THR A 115 8.59 41.18 -36.33
N VAL A 116 7.68 41.46 -35.40
CA VAL A 116 8.02 41.86 -34.03
C VAL A 116 7.81 40.64 -33.15
N THR A 117 8.84 40.24 -32.42
CA THR A 117 8.78 39.18 -31.40
C THR A 117 8.99 39.77 -30.02
N VAL A 118 8.07 39.50 -29.12
CA VAL A 118 8.17 39.82 -27.70
C VAL A 118 8.29 38.51 -26.93
N ALA A 119 9.31 38.38 -26.08
CA ALA A 119 9.52 37.23 -25.22
C ALA A 119 9.59 37.73 -23.77
N ALA A 120 8.57 37.34 -23.02
CA ALA A 120 8.47 37.61 -21.59
C ALA A 120 9.04 36.43 -20.79
N ASP A 121 9.89 36.70 -19.82
CA ASP A 121 10.35 35.65 -18.87
C ASP A 121 9.22 35.30 -17.91
N VAL A 122 8.74 34.07 -18.01
CA VAL A 122 7.68 33.51 -17.17
C VAL A 122 8.19 32.38 -16.28
N THR A 123 9.51 32.27 -16.08
CA THR A 123 10.18 31.19 -15.36
C THR A 123 9.63 31.03 -13.96
N ALA A 124 9.48 32.10 -13.19
CA ALA A 124 8.96 32.03 -11.82
C ALA A 124 7.52 31.49 -11.78
N VAL A 125 6.66 31.96 -12.71
CA VAL A 125 5.26 31.53 -12.80
C VAL A 125 5.16 30.06 -13.20
N LYS A 126 5.93 29.65 -14.22
CA LYS A 126 5.94 28.26 -14.69
C LYS A 126 6.50 27.28 -13.66
N ASN A 127 7.56 27.65 -12.98
CA ASN A 127 8.09 26.83 -11.89
C ASN A 127 7.06 26.66 -10.77
N ALA A 128 6.38 27.73 -10.35
CA ALA A 128 5.31 27.62 -9.34
C ALA A 128 4.14 26.73 -9.80
N GLU A 129 3.75 26.81 -11.08
CA GLU A 129 2.72 25.94 -11.68
C GLU A 129 3.17 24.47 -11.66
N ILE A 130 4.40 24.19 -12.12
CA ILE A 130 4.98 22.85 -12.14
C ILE A 130 5.07 22.30 -10.71
N HIS A 131 5.57 23.08 -9.74
CA HIS A 131 5.67 22.69 -8.34
C HIS A 131 4.30 22.31 -7.77
N THR A 132 3.28 23.16 -8.00
CA THR A 132 1.92 22.91 -7.52
C THR A 132 1.33 21.65 -8.11
N ARG A 133 1.52 21.42 -9.41
CA ARG A 133 1.04 20.23 -10.12
C ARG A 133 1.71 18.95 -9.58
N VAL A 134 3.04 18.95 -9.50
CA VAL A 134 3.81 17.79 -9.00
C VAL A 134 3.42 17.45 -7.57
N LEU A 135 3.31 18.45 -6.69
CA LEU A 135 2.91 18.25 -5.31
C LEU A 135 1.46 17.75 -5.17
N SER A 136 0.54 18.22 -6.02
CA SER A 136 -0.85 17.77 -6.02
C SER A 136 -0.98 16.32 -6.52
N GLU A 137 -0.34 16.00 -7.64
CA GLU A 137 -0.33 14.62 -8.18
C GLU A 137 0.32 13.64 -7.22
N THR A 138 1.49 13.99 -6.67
CA THR A 138 2.18 13.17 -5.69
C THR A 138 1.31 12.93 -4.46
N GLY A 139 0.64 13.96 -3.93
CA GLY A 139 -0.27 13.82 -2.78
C GLY A 139 -1.40 12.81 -3.04
N ARG A 140 -2.02 12.84 -4.22
CA ARG A 140 -3.09 11.92 -4.61
C ARG A 140 -2.58 10.48 -4.75
N ILE A 141 -1.42 10.30 -5.36
CA ILE A 141 -0.81 8.98 -5.58
C ILE A 141 -0.35 8.36 -4.26
N LEU A 142 0.24 9.16 -3.36
CA LEU A 142 0.73 8.71 -2.05
C LEU A 142 -0.39 8.26 -1.10
N SER A 143 -1.61 8.76 -1.28
CA SER A 143 -2.77 8.36 -0.47
C SER A 143 -3.52 7.13 -1.00
N SER A 144 -3.16 6.61 -2.18
CA SER A 144 -3.91 5.56 -2.88
C SER A 144 -3.40 4.14 -2.63
N SER A 145 -2.25 3.95 -2.00
CA SER A 145 -1.67 2.61 -1.78
C SER A 145 -1.19 2.47 -0.34
N LEU A 146 -1.47 1.31 0.24
CA LEU A 146 -0.93 0.86 1.53
C LEU A 146 0.34 0.01 1.35
N ASP A 147 0.71 -0.34 0.13
CA ASP A 147 1.97 -1.01 -0.20
C ASP A 147 3.09 0.02 -0.31
N TYR A 148 4.08 -0.07 0.59
CA TYR A 148 5.18 0.87 0.64
C TYR A 148 6.10 0.80 -0.59
N GLN A 149 6.30 -0.38 -1.19
CA GLN A 149 7.08 -0.54 -2.43
C GLN A 149 6.42 0.15 -3.60
N GLN A 150 5.11 -0.01 -3.74
CA GLN A 150 4.33 0.69 -4.75
C GLN A 150 4.34 2.20 -4.50
N THR A 151 4.28 2.61 -3.24
CA THR A 151 4.36 4.01 -2.84
C THR A 151 5.69 4.64 -3.24
N LEU A 152 6.82 3.97 -2.99
CA LEU A 152 8.15 4.44 -3.42
C LEU A 152 8.28 4.55 -4.94
N ARG A 153 7.80 3.54 -5.68
CA ARG A 153 7.74 3.60 -7.16
C ARG A 153 6.93 4.79 -7.65
N ASN A 154 5.78 5.02 -7.04
CA ASN A 154 4.89 6.12 -7.39
C ASN A 154 5.53 7.49 -7.13
N VAL A 155 6.26 7.65 -6.01
CA VAL A 155 7.03 8.88 -5.71
C VAL A 155 8.08 9.12 -6.78
N ALA A 156 8.88 8.11 -7.11
CA ALA A 156 9.93 8.21 -8.12
C ALA A 156 9.36 8.64 -9.49
N TRP A 157 8.27 8.01 -9.93
CA TRP A 157 7.63 8.32 -11.21
C TRP A 157 6.88 9.66 -11.23
N ALA A 158 6.35 10.13 -10.11
CA ALA A 158 5.70 11.44 -10.04
C ALA A 158 6.69 12.62 -10.20
N ALA A 159 7.94 12.43 -9.79
CA ALA A 159 8.98 13.45 -9.91
C ALA A 159 9.63 13.49 -11.30
N VAL A 160 9.65 12.38 -12.02
CA VAL A 160 10.20 12.25 -13.38
C VAL A 160 9.06 12.35 -14.40
N PRO A 161 9.09 13.20 -15.43
CA PRO A 161 10.19 14.08 -15.91
C PRO A 161 10.11 15.53 -15.42
N ALA A 162 9.21 15.87 -14.49
CA ALA A 162 8.96 17.26 -14.12
C ALA A 162 10.16 17.92 -13.42
N LEU A 163 10.85 17.18 -12.56
CA LEU A 163 11.98 17.65 -11.77
C LEU A 163 13.33 17.18 -12.34
N ALA A 164 13.44 15.91 -12.77
CA ALA A 164 14.70 15.28 -13.16
C ALA A 164 14.52 14.33 -14.34
N ASP A 165 15.63 13.91 -14.96
CA ASP A 165 15.61 12.88 -16.01
C ASP A 165 15.46 11.48 -15.41
N TRP A 166 15.98 11.26 -14.20
CA TRP A 166 15.81 10.03 -13.46
C TRP A 166 15.93 10.25 -11.95
N CYS A 167 15.46 9.29 -11.20
CA CYS A 167 15.34 9.35 -9.76
C CYS A 167 15.70 7.98 -9.15
N LEU A 168 16.39 8.03 -8.03
CA LEU A 168 16.77 6.88 -7.21
C LEU A 168 16.21 7.08 -5.80
N VAL A 169 15.53 6.07 -5.26
CA VAL A 169 15.01 6.08 -3.89
C VAL A 169 15.67 4.96 -3.09
N GLU A 170 16.30 5.31 -1.99
CA GLU A 170 17.00 4.39 -1.10
C GLU A 170 16.43 4.48 0.32
N LEU A 171 16.16 3.34 0.95
CA LEU A 171 15.75 3.30 2.35
C LEU A 171 16.96 3.06 3.27
N ALA A 172 16.90 3.65 4.46
CA ALA A 172 17.85 3.34 5.53
C ALA A 172 17.50 1.95 6.07
N GLY A 173 18.42 0.98 5.92
CA GLY A 173 18.30 -0.36 6.51
C GLY A 173 18.47 -0.34 8.03
N GLU A 174 17.94 -1.33 8.73
CA GLU A 174 18.32 -1.60 10.13
C GLU A 174 19.73 -2.19 10.18
N PRO A 175 20.46 -2.09 11.32
CA PRO A 175 21.88 -2.45 11.41
C PRO A 175 22.22 -3.89 10.98
N ASP A 176 21.24 -4.80 10.97
CA ASP A 176 21.38 -6.22 10.58
C ASP A 176 20.71 -6.55 9.24
N ASP A 177 19.96 -5.60 8.65
CA ASP A 177 19.26 -5.81 7.39
C ASP A 177 19.94 -4.98 6.30
N ARG A 178 20.34 -5.65 5.20
CA ARG A 178 20.93 -4.99 4.03
C ARG A 178 20.00 -3.89 3.58
N ARG A 179 20.55 -2.72 3.23
CA ARG A 179 19.82 -1.57 2.70
C ARG A 179 18.81 -2.01 1.66
N ASP A 180 17.56 -2.15 2.11
CA ASP A 180 16.50 -2.63 1.26
C ASP A 180 15.98 -1.52 0.37
N GLN A 181 15.91 -1.87 -0.90
CA GLN A 181 15.09 -1.31 -1.96
C GLN A 181 15.52 0.02 -2.56
N VAL A 182 16.24 -0.15 -3.64
CA VAL A 182 16.50 0.92 -4.59
C VAL A 182 15.41 0.87 -5.66
N VAL A 183 14.58 1.91 -5.71
CA VAL A 183 13.62 2.12 -6.80
C VAL A 183 14.21 3.13 -7.77
N VAL A 184 14.34 2.75 -9.04
CA VAL A 184 14.85 3.63 -10.09
C VAL A 184 13.74 3.95 -11.10
N ALA A 185 13.51 5.23 -11.35
CA ALA A 185 12.67 5.73 -12.42
C ALA A 185 13.51 6.55 -13.40
N HIS A 186 13.43 6.26 -14.70
CA HIS A 186 14.14 6.99 -15.75
C HIS A 186 13.19 7.37 -16.89
N ARG A 187 13.20 8.67 -17.32
CA ARG A 187 12.33 9.19 -18.39
C ARG A 187 12.59 8.52 -19.75
N ASN A 188 13.85 8.17 -20.01
CA ASN A 188 14.27 7.52 -21.26
C ASN A 188 14.17 6.00 -21.09
N PRO A 189 13.26 5.31 -21.82
CA PRO A 189 13.10 3.86 -21.69
C PRO A 189 14.37 3.05 -21.99
N ARG A 190 15.26 3.56 -22.86
CA ARG A 190 16.51 2.88 -23.24
C ARG A 190 17.55 2.86 -22.11
N LEU A 191 17.50 3.83 -21.20
CA LEU A 191 18.42 3.95 -20.07
C LEU A 191 17.83 3.39 -18.78
N ARG A 192 16.56 2.97 -18.80
CA ARG A 192 15.88 2.43 -17.62
C ARG A 192 16.56 1.17 -17.10
N ASP A 193 16.89 0.25 -17.99
CA ASP A 193 17.56 -1.01 -17.61
C ASP A 193 18.96 -0.74 -17.09
N LEU A 194 19.69 0.21 -17.70
CA LEU A 194 21.01 0.62 -17.25
C LEU A 194 20.93 1.26 -15.84
N ALA A 195 19.97 2.17 -15.61
CA ALA A 195 19.77 2.76 -14.30
C ALA A 195 19.31 1.72 -13.26
N GLY A 196 18.53 0.72 -13.68
CA GLY A 196 18.12 -0.43 -12.85
C GLY A 196 19.29 -1.25 -12.31
N GLN A 197 20.41 -1.35 -13.08
CA GLN A 197 21.62 -2.03 -12.62
C GLN A 197 22.22 -1.43 -11.35
N LEU A 198 21.99 -0.12 -11.09
CA LEU A 198 22.43 0.51 -9.83
C LEU A 198 21.79 -0.12 -8.59
N ALA A 199 20.57 -0.64 -8.74
CA ALA A 199 19.84 -1.32 -7.66
C ALA A 199 20.40 -2.73 -7.39
N GLU A 200 20.95 -3.37 -8.41
CA GLU A 200 21.42 -4.76 -8.36
C GLU A 200 22.91 -4.87 -7.95
N LEU A 201 23.65 -3.76 -8.12
CA LEU A 201 25.08 -3.74 -7.78
C LEU A 201 25.29 -3.61 -6.28
N GLU A 202 25.80 -4.67 -5.67
CA GLU A 202 26.23 -4.66 -4.27
C GLU A 202 27.39 -3.67 -4.06
N PRO A 203 27.44 -2.95 -2.94
CA PRO A 203 28.60 -2.15 -2.59
C PRO A 203 29.80 -3.05 -2.30
N ASP A 204 30.95 -2.74 -2.91
CA ASP A 204 32.18 -3.54 -2.76
C ASP A 204 32.77 -3.50 -1.33
N GLU A 205 32.45 -2.45 -0.55
CA GLU A 205 32.84 -2.35 0.86
C GLU A 205 31.72 -1.69 1.71
N PRO A 206 31.44 -2.20 2.92
CA PRO A 206 30.56 -1.53 3.87
C PRO A 206 31.32 -0.36 4.51
N GLY A 207 30.98 0.87 4.17
CA GLY A 207 31.45 2.02 4.93
C GLY A 207 31.85 3.28 4.19
N GLU A 208 31.96 3.33 2.88
CA GLU A 208 32.23 4.60 2.20
C GLU A 208 30.96 5.38 1.88
N HIS A 209 30.99 6.66 2.27
CA HIS A 209 29.85 7.57 2.30
C HIS A 209 29.46 8.04 0.90
N SER A 210 28.54 7.34 0.25
CA SER A 210 27.84 7.89 -0.93
C SER A 210 27.10 9.17 -0.54
N ALA A 211 26.75 9.99 -1.55
CA ALA A 211 25.98 11.22 -1.28
C ALA A 211 24.65 10.90 -0.55
N SER A 212 23.97 9.81 -0.91
CA SER A 212 22.74 9.36 -0.24
C SER A 212 22.99 8.89 1.19
N SER A 213 24.07 8.13 1.45
CA SER A 213 24.43 7.72 2.81
C SER A 213 24.65 8.92 3.72
N ARG A 214 25.40 9.91 3.25
CA ARG A 214 25.64 11.14 4.01
C ARG A 214 24.34 11.90 4.30
N VAL A 215 23.45 12.03 3.31
CA VAL A 215 22.13 12.66 3.50
C VAL A 215 21.27 11.87 4.50
N ILE A 216 21.33 10.54 4.48
CA ILE A 216 20.63 9.68 5.45
C ILE A 216 21.19 9.91 6.86
N ASP A 217 22.52 9.98 7.02
CA ASP A 217 23.19 10.13 8.31
C ASP A 217 23.02 11.52 8.91
N THR A 218 23.15 12.58 8.09
CA THR A 218 23.09 13.97 8.58
C THR A 218 21.67 14.54 8.57
N GLY A 219 20.80 14.05 7.70
CA GLY A 219 19.48 14.62 7.43
C GLY A 219 19.53 15.94 6.65
N ASP A 220 20.69 16.33 6.09
CA ASP A 220 20.88 17.54 5.31
C ASP A 220 20.83 17.24 3.81
N SER A 221 20.11 18.06 3.06
CA SER A 221 20.01 17.94 1.61
C SER A 221 21.31 18.35 0.92
N ALA A 222 21.57 17.79 -0.25
CA ALA A 222 22.72 18.14 -1.10
C ALA A 222 22.26 18.56 -2.50
N LEU A 223 22.87 19.65 -3.02
CA LEU A 223 22.70 20.13 -4.39
C LEU A 223 24.08 20.22 -5.07
N LEU A 224 24.23 19.45 -6.14
CA LEU A 224 25.41 19.46 -7.02
C LEU A 224 24.99 20.10 -8.35
N TYR A 225 25.33 21.36 -8.54
CA TYR A 225 24.99 22.13 -9.76
C TYR A 225 25.64 21.54 -11.00
N GLU A 226 26.84 21.02 -10.86
CA GLU A 226 27.63 20.37 -11.88
C GLU A 226 28.31 19.17 -11.25
N VAL A 227 28.18 18.01 -11.88
CA VAL A 227 28.77 16.76 -11.41
C VAL A 227 30.01 16.50 -12.26
N ASP A 228 31.17 16.54 -11.66
CA ASP A 228 32.45 16.21 -12.27
C ASP A 228 32.87 14.75 -11.99
N GLU A 229 34.02 14.34 -12.49
CA GLU A 229 34.53 12.97 -12.31
C GLU A 229 34.80 12.65 -10.82
N ALA A 230 35.29 13.60 -10.06
CA ALA A 230 35.54 13.43 -8.63
C ALA A 230 34.22 13.30 -7.83
N ASP A 231 33.15 13.95 -8.30
CA ASP A 231 31.83 13.79 -7.76
C ASP A 231 31.26 12.40 -8.07
N LEU A 232 31.43 11.91 -9.30
CA LEU A 232 31.00 10.56 -9.67
C LEU A 232 31.70 9.48 -8.82
N GLU A 233 33.01 9.64 -8.59
CA GLU A 233 33.77 8.76 -7.70
C GLU A 233 33.26 8.80 -6.25
N ARG A 234 32.82 9.97 -5.75
CA ARG A 234 32.21 10.11 -4.42
C ARG A 234 30.78 9.58 -4.32
N ILE A 235 30.02 9.61 -5.42
CA ILE A 235 28.64 9.10 -5.47
C ILE A 235 28.66 7.56 -5.57
N ALA A 236 29.62 7.00 -6.32
CA ALA A 236 29.71 5.58 -6.56
C ALA A 236 30.15 4.81 -5.32
N ARG A 237 29.58 3.63 -5.12
CA ARG A 237 29.93 2.67 -4.05
C ARG A 237 30.86 1.56 -4.52
N GLY A 238 31.52 1.76 -5.67
CA GLY A 238 32.45 0.81 -6.26
C GLY A 238 32.58 0.97 -7.77
N PRO A 239 33.56 0.26 -8.40
CA PRO A 239 33.88 0.41 -9.82
C PRO A 239 32.71 0.06 -10.75
N GLY A 240 31.85 -0.89 -10.36
CA GLY A 240 30.66 -1.28 -11.10
C GLY A 240 29.65 -0.14 -11.22
N GLN A 241 29.33 0.50 -10.09
CA GLN A 241 28.43 1.64 -10.06
C GLN A 241 29.02 2.85 -10.79
N LEU A 242 30.31 3.14 -10.59
CA LEU A 242 30.99 4.25 -11.27
C LEU A 242 30.88 4.14 -12.80
N ARG A 243 31.03 2.94 -13.35
CA ARG A 243 30.85 2.70 -14.79
C ARG A 243 29.42 3.03 -15.22
N VAL A 244 28.41 2.57 -14.50
CA VAL A 244 26.99 2.84 -14.83
C VAL A 244 26.68 4.32 -14.73
N LEU A 245 27.15 5.02 -13.69
CA LEU A 245 26.97 6.47 -13.52
C LEU A 245 27.61 7.28 -14.64
N ARG A 246 28.80 6.89 -15.13
CA ARG A 246 29.43 7.47 -16.31
C ARG A 246 28.61 7.28 -17.59
N GLU A 247 28.10 6.06 -17.80
CA GLU A 247 27.26 5.76 -18.97
C GLU A 247 25.91 6.50 -18.93
N LEU A 248 25.35 6.76 -17.74
CA LEU A 248 24.14 7.57 -17.55
C LEU A 248 24.37 9.04 -17.82
N GLY A 249 25.63 9.53 -17.80
CA GLY A 249 26.00 10.89 -18.17
C GLY A 249 25.43 11.97 -17.24
N ILE A 250 25.54 11.78 -15.92
CA ILE A 250 25.01 12.69 -14.90
C ILE A 250 25.65 14.08 -15.04
N ARG A 251 24.83 15.13 -15.03
CA ARG A 251 25.26 16.52 -15.13
C ARG A 251 25.03 17.33 -13.87
N SER A 252 23.95 17.07 -13.17
CA SER A 252 23.54 17.76 -11.95
C SER A 252 22.75 16.80 -11.07
N ALA A 253 22.84 16.97 -9.75
CA ALA A 253 22.19 16.08 -8.79
C ALA A 253 21.59 16.86 -7.60
N ILE A 254 20.45 16.40 -7.11
CA ILE A 254 19.88 16.75 -5.82
C ILE A 254 19.68 15.47 -5.05
N VAL A 255 20.09 15.46 -3.78
CA VAL A 255 19.81 14.37 -2.85
C VAL A 255 19.12 14.95 -1.63
N VAL A 256 17.93 14.44 -1.31
CA VAL A 256 17.12 14.92 -0.19
C VAL A 256 16.74 13.78 0.75
N PRO A 257 16.67 14.03 2.08
CA PRO A 257 16.26 13.01 3.03
C PRO A 257 14.74 12.78 2.99
N MET A 258 14.33 11.54 3.16
CA MET A 258 12.98 11.19 3.57
C MET A 258 12.91 11.24 5.09
N ARG A 259 12.56 12.39 5.66
CA ARG A 259 12.64 12.64 7.10
C ARG A 259 11.26 12.84 7.72
N ILE A 260 11.04 12.17 8.87
CA ILE A 260 9.90 12.40 9.77
C ILE A 260 10.46 12.73 11.15
N ARG A 261 10.12 13.93 11.66
CA ARG A 261 10.64 14.44 12.94
C ARG A 261 12.17 14.37 12.96
N ASP A 262 12.74 13.54 13.84
CA ASP A 262 14.17 13.37 14.03
C ASP A 262 14.75 12.12 13.36
N ARG A 263 13.92 11.34 12.63
CA ARG A 263 14.34 10.10 11.97
C ARG A 263 14.37 10.28 10.45
N THR A 264 15.49 9.91 9.82
CA THR A 264 15.60 9.80 8.37
C THR A 264 15.32 8.34 7.97
N LEU A 265 14.29 8.13 7.15
CA LEU A 265 13.88 6.82 6.67
C LEU A 265 14.63 6.38 5.41
N GLY A 266 15.32 7.31 4.75
CA GLY A 266 16.02 7.07 3.51
C GLY A 266 16.34 8.37 2.79
N ALA A 267 16.73 8.27 1.52
CA ALA A 267 17.01 9.41 0.66
C ALA A 267 16.38 9.25 -0.73
N ILE A 268 16.06 10.38 -1.35
CA ILE A 268 15.67 10.46 -2.75
C ILE A 268 16.72 11.27 -3.49
N SER A 269 17.29 10.68 -4.54
CA SER A 269 18.28 11.30 -5.40
C SER A 269 17.65 11.61 -6.76
N PHE A 270 17.76 12.83 -7.23
CA PHE A 270 17.28 13.32 -8.51
C PHE A 270 18.46 13.69 -9.39
N TYR A 271 18.47 13.26 -10.64
CA TYR A 271 19.59 13.46 -11.54
C TYR A 271 19.12 13.98 -12.89
N THR A 272 19.90 14.90 -13.47
CA THR A 272 19.77 15.31 -14.87
C THR A 272 20.90 14.72 -15.71
N SER A 273 20.60 14.35 -16.94
CA SER A 273 21.53 13.75 -17.90
C SER A 273 21.18 14.18 -19.34
N ASP A 274 20.10 13.63 -19.91
CA ASP A 274 19.68 13.83 -21.29
C ASP A 274 19.14 15.23 -21.58
N SER A 275 18.45 15.85 -20.59
CA SER A 275 17.77 17.14 -20.78
C SER A 275 18.69 18.35 -20.83
N LEU A 276 19.98 18.18 -20.60
CA LEU A 276 20.97 19.25 -20.49
C LEU A 276 20.69 20.30 -19.41
N ARG A 277 19.54 20.22 -18.72
CA ARG A 277 19.13 21.13 -17.65
C ARG A 277 20.02 20.92 -16.42
N ARG A 278 20.34 21.99 -15.72
CA ARG A 278 20.92 21.96 -14.38
C ARG A 278 19.84 22.14 -13.32
N LEU A 279 19.95 21.41 -12.26
CA LEU A 279 19.10 21.57 -11.08
C LEU A 279 19.48 22.83 -10.32
N THR A 280 18.50 23.51 -9.77
CA THR A 280 18.64 24.83 -9.14
C THR A 280 18.10 24.82 -7.71
N GLN A 281 18.26 25.93 -6.98
CA GLN A 281 17.73 26.07 -5.63
C GLN A 281 16.19 25.86 -5.53
N PRO A 282 15.36 26.41 -6.45
CA PRO A 282 13.94 26.10 -6.48
C PRO A 282 13.63 24.60 -6.68
N ASP A 283 14.46 23.88 -7.45
CA ASP A 283 14.31 22.43 -7.62
C ASP A 283 14.63 21.68 -6.33
N LEU A 284 15.62 22.13 -5.56
CA LEU A 284 15.93 21.59 -4.24
C LEU A 284 14.74 21.76 -3.27
N GLU A 285 14.13 22.93 -3.25
CA GLU A 285 12.97 23.20 -2.39
C GLU A 285 11.78 22.28 -2.73
N LEU A 286 11.53 22.02 -4.02
CA LEU A 286 10.53 21.05 -4.46
C LEU A 286 10.91 19.63 -4.06
N ALA A 287 12.16 19.23 -4.29
CA ALA A 287 12.66 17.91 -3.93
C ALA A 287 12.53 17.63 -2.43
N GLU A 288 12.85 18.60 -1.58
CA GLU A 288 12.68 18.51 -0.12
C GLU A 288 11.21 18.31 0.28
N GLN A 289 10.28 19.02 -0.38
CA GLN A 289 8.86 18.83 -0.14
C GLN A 289 8.40 17.42 -0.53
N LEU A 290 8.91 16.90 -1.65
CA LEU A 290 8.66 15.51 -2.07
C LEU A 290 9.24 14.51 -1.08
N GLY A 291 10.48 14.71 -0.61
CA GLY A 291 11.12 13.88 0.40
C GLY A 291 10.31 13.79 1.70
N ARG A 292 9.82 14.92 2.22
CA ARG A 292 8.96 14.96 3.40
C ARG A 292 7.63 14.20 3.20
N ARG A 293 6.97 14.38 2.04
CA ARG A 293 5.71 13.67 1.74
C ARG A 293 5.93 12.17 1.56
N ALA A 294 7.00 11.79 0.87
CA ALA A 294 7.38 10.40 0.70
C ALA A 294 7.64 9.72 2.05
N ALA A 295 8.35 10.41 2.95
CA ALA A 295 8.62 9.90 4.30
C ALA A 295 7.33 9.58 5.06
N VAL A 296 6.34 10.51 5.05
CA VAL A 296 5.04 10.28 5.71
C VAL A 296 4.30 9.09 5.10
N ALA A 297 4.30 8.97 3.77
CA ALA A 297 3.61 7.88 3.10
C ALA A 297 4.26 6.51 3.37
N VAL A 298 5.59 6.44 3.34
CA VAL A 298 6.36 5.23 3.66
C VAL A 298 6.12 4.79 5.11
N GLU A 299 6.17 5.73 6.07
CA GLU A 299 5.94 5.42 7.48
C GLU A 299 4.51 4.93 7.72
N ASN A 300 3.51 5.58 7.12
CA ASN A 300 2.12 5.13 7.22
C ASN A 300 1.96 3.71 6.68
N SER A 301 2.53 3.43 5.52
CA SER A 301 2.46 2.10 4.90
C SER A 301 3.15 1.04 5.76
N ARG A 302 4.35 1.35 6.30
CA ARG A 302 5.09 0.47 7.22
C ARG A 302 4.30 0.16 8.49
N LEU A 303 3.70 1.19 9.09
CA LEU A 303 2.85 1.01 10.27
C LEU A 303 1.62 0.14 9.97
N HIS A 304 0.99 0.32 8.83
CA HIS A 304 -0.13 -0.51 8.40
C HIS A 304 0.27 -1.98 8.22
N THR A 305 1.40 -2.24 7.54
CA THR A 305 1.92 -3.60 7.37
C THR A 305 2.23 -4.24 8.72
N MET A 306 2.93 -3.52 9.61
CA MET A 306 3.27 -4.03 10.94
C MET A 306 2.01 -4.33 11.78
N LEU A 307 1.02 -3.46 11.75
CA LEU A 307 -0.25 -3.69 12.44
C LEU A 307 -1.00 -4.90 11.89
N ALA A 308 -0.99 -5.08 10.56
CA ALA A 308 -1.60 -6.24 9.91
C ALA A 308 -0.89 -7.54 10.31
N GLU A 309 0.45 -7.57 10.33
CA GLU A 309 1.24 -8.73 10.77
C GLU A 309 1.01 -9.07 12.25
N VAL A 310 0.94 -8.06 13.13
CA VAL A 310 0.61 -8.28 14.54
C VAL A 310 -0.81 -8.82 14.69
N ALA A 311 -1.77 -8.25 13.97
CA ALA A 311 -3.16 -8.72 13.99
C ALA A 311 -3.27 -10.17 13.48
N GLU A 312 -2.59 -10.50 12.39
CA GLU A 312 -2.57 -11.85 11.84
C GLU A 312 -1.92 -12.85 12.82
N THR A 313 -0.78 -12.48 13.42
CA THR A 313 -0.10 -13.33 14.42
C THR A 313 -1.00 -13.58 15.63
N LEU A 314 -1.70 -12.55 16.11
CA LEU A 314 -2.68 -12.70 17.19
C LEU A 314 -3.85 -13.58 16.77
N ALA A 315 -4.43 -13.34 15.60
CA ALA A 315 -5.52 -14.15 15.06
C ALA A 315 -5.12 -15.63 14.94
N GLN A 316 -3.92 -15.93 14.41
CA GLN A 316 -3.41 -17.30 14.33
C GLN A 316 -3.24 -17.95 15.71
N SER A 317 -2.80 -17.21 16.72
CA SER A 317 -2.64 -17.71 18.09
C SER A 317 -3.99 -18.02 18.77
N LEU A 318 -5.06 -17.42 18.30
CA LEU A 318 -6.43 -17.58 18.80
C LEU A 318 -7.21 -18.69 18.06
N MET A 319 -6.71 -19.18 16.92
CA MET A 319 -7.31 -20.29 16.19
C MET A 319 -7.39 -21.56 17.06
N PRO A 320 -8.43 -22.40 16.86
CA PRO A 320 -8.56 -23.66 17.59
C PRO A 320 -7.34 -24.57 17.43
N SER A 321 -6.99 -25.28 18.51
CA SER A 321 -5.87 -26.22 18.49
C SER A 321 -6.19 -27.44 17.60
N PRO A 322 -5.19 -28.08 16.98
CA PRO A 322 -5.42 -29.35 16.27
C PRO A 322 -6.08 -30.39 17.18
N LEU A 323 -7.03 -31.13 16.63
CA LEU A 323 -7.76 -32.16 17.37
C LEU A 323 -6.80 -33.27 17.84
N PRO A 324 -6.88 -33.70 19.11
CA PRO A 324 -6.11 -34.82 19.58
C PRO A 324 -6.68 -36.15 19.04
N ALA A 325 -5.85 -37.17 18.93
CA ALA A 325 -6.33 -38.53 18.64
C ALA A 325 -7.07 -39.11 19.87
N LEU A 326 -8.35 -39.35 19.71
CA LEU A 326 -9.18 -39.93 20.79
C LEU A 326 -9.23 -41.46 20.67
N HIS A 327 -8.96 -42.14 21.80
CA HIS A 327 -9.04 -43.59 21.82
C HIS A 327 -10.50 -44.09 21.75
N GLY A 328 -10.80 -44.84 20.71
CA GLY A 328 -12.16 -45.43 20.50
C GLY A 328 -13.19 -44.45 19.92
N TRP A 329 -12.81 -43.25 19.57
CA TRP A 329 -13.66 -42.25 18.91
C TRP A 329 -13.01 -41.70 17.65
N GLU A 330 -13.84 -41.32 16.70
CA GLU A 330 -13.48 -40.46 15.58
C GLU A 330 -14.13 -39.12 15.81
N ILE A 331 -13.36 -38.05 15.64
CA ILE A 331 -13.79 -36.66 15.81
C ILE A 331 -13.30 -35.82 14.64
N ALA A 332 -14.15 -34.92 14.19
CA ALA A 332 -13.81 -33.89 13.23
C ALA A 332 -14.33 -32.52 13.69
N ALA A 333 -13.71 -31.48 13.21
CA ALA A 333 -14.11 -30.09 13.47
C ALA A 333 -14.26 -29.31 12.17
N LEU A 334 -15.25 -28.44 12.14
CA LEU A 334 -15.41 -27.35 11.20
C LEU A 334 -15.16 -26.03 11.94
N TYR A 335 -14.36 -25.15 11.37
CA TYR A 335 -14.19 -23.78 11.86
C TYR A 335 -13.99 -22.84 10.68
N GLN A 336 -14.90 -21.89 10.51
CA GLN A 336 -14.83 -20.83 9.53
C GLN A 336 -14.93 -19.49 10.28
N PRO A 337 -13.86 -18.69 10.34
CA PRO A 337 -13.94 -17.34 10.90
C PRO A 337 -14.74 -16.42 9.99
N ALA A 338 -15.39 -15.42 10.57
CA ALA A 338 -16.05 -14.35 9.81
C ALA A 338 -15.04 -13.58 8.95
N VAL A 339 -15.51 -13.08 7.79
CA VAL A 339 -14.72 -12.21 6.91
C VAL A 339 -15.42 -10.85 6.81
N VAL A 340 -14.77 -9.80 7.31
CA VAL A 340 -15.26 -8.43 7.25
C VAL A 340 -14.26 -7.59 6.47
N ASP A 341 -14.71 -6.87 5.44
CA ASP A 341 -13.89 -6.02 4.59
C ASP A 341 -12.63 -6.72 4.04
N GLU A 342 -12.79 -7.95 3.52
CA GLU A 342 -11.70 -8.81 2.99
C GLU A 342 -10.65 -9.21 4.04
N ARG A 343 -10.95 -9.09 5.34
CA ARG A 343 -10.08 -9.50 6.45
C ARG A 343 -10.74 -10.58 7.28
N VAL A 344 -9.92 -11.55 7.69
CA VAL A 344 -10.34 -12.55 8.67
C VAL A 344 -10.52 -11.85 10.02
N GLU A 345 -11.73 -11.85 10.56
CA GLU A 345 -12.02 -11.39 11.90
C GLU A 345 -12.14 -12.58 12.83
N VAL A 346 -11.47 -12.54 13.97
CA VAL A 346 -11.63 -13.58 14.99
C VAL A 346 -12.91 -13.28 15.76
N GLY A 347 -13.87 -14.18 15.69
CA GLY A 347 -15.17 -13.99 16.30
C GLY A 347 -15.33 -14.64 17.67
N GLY A 348 -16.59 -14.86 18.06
CA GLY A 348 -17.00 -15.39 19.35
C GLY A 348 -17.00 -16.90 19.42
N ASP A 349 -17.23 -17.58 18.30
CA ASP A 349 -17.31 -19.03 18.24
C ASP A 349 -15.96 -19.71 18.51
N PHE A 350 -15.97 -20.73 19.35
CA PHE A 350 -14.76 -21.48 19.67
C PHE A 350 -15.06 -22.93 19.98
N TYR A 351 -14.07 -23.78 19.82
CA TYR A 351 -14.07 -25.14 20.39
C TYR A 351 -12.69 -25.48 20.96
N GLU A 352 -12.69 -26.48 21.83
CA GLU A 352 -11.48 -27.03 22.41
C GLU A 352 -11.69 -28.52 22.69
N VAL A 353 -10.74 -29.38 22.28
CA VAL A 353 -10.73 -30.79 22.59
C VAL A 353 -9.37 -31.14 23.14
N PHE A 354 -9.34 -31.74 24.34
CA PHE A 354 -8.08 -32.03 25.02
C PHE A 354 -8.17 -33.24 25.92
N ASP A 355 -7.01 -33.81 26.23
CA ASP A 355 -6.87 -34.87 27.22
C ASP A 355 -6.88 -34.27 28.63
N ALA A 356 -7.93 -34.63 29.41
CA ALA A 356 -8.10 -34.23 30.80
C ALA A 356 -7.65 -35.32 31.80
N GLY A 357 -6.99 -36.38 31.34
CA GLY A 357 -6.50 -37.52 32.14
C GLY A 357 -7.44 -38.70 32.16
N PRO A 358 -8.47 -38.77 33.03
CA PRO A 358 -9.35 -39.95 33.10
C PRO A 358 -10.22 -40.18 31.86
N ALA A 359 -10.61 -39.06 31.20
CA ALA A 359 -11.36 -39.06 29.95
C ALA A 359 -11.11 -37.72 29.20
N PRO A 360 -11.05 -37.73 27.87
CA PRO A 360 -10.98 -36.50 27.08
C PRO A 360 -12.21 -35.62 27.27
N LEU A 361 -12.00 -34.30 27.15
CA LEU A 361 -13.05 -33.30 27.21
C LEU A 361 -13.17 -32.60 25.86
N ALA A 362 -14.39 -32.30 25.45
CA ALA A 362 -14.73 -31.41 24.35
C ALA A 362 -15.56 -30.24 24.89
N LEU A 363 -15.21 -29.03 24.49
CA LEU A 363 -15.94 -27.81 24.77
C LEU A 363 -16.22 -27.11 23.45
N ILE A 364 -17.43 -26.60 23.27
CA ILE A 364 -17.81 -25.71 22.20
C ILE A 364 -18.61 -24.57 22.79
N GLY A 365 -18.48 -23.38 22.27
CA GLY A 365 -19.18 -22.23 22.82
C GLY A 365 -19.10 -21.01 21.92
N ASP A 366 -19.85 -19.99 22.32
CA ASP A 366 -19.83 -18.68 21.70
C ASP A 366 -19.77 -17.58 22.76
N VAL A 367 -18.90 -16.60 22.55
CA VAL A 367 -18.72 -15.43 23.42
C VAL A 367 -19.42 -14.23 22.80
N THR A 368 -20.24 -13.52 23.58
CA THR A 368 -20.93 -12.33 23.08
C THR A 368 -19.99 -11.25 22.57
N GLY A 369 -20.21 -10.79 21.32
CA GLY A 369 -19.44 -9.74 20.66
C GLY A 369 -18.52 -10.27 19.54
N HIS A 370 -17.73 -9.40 18.95
CA HIS A 370 -16.84 -9.72 17.85
C HIS A 370 -15.48 -8.99 17.99
N GLY A 371 -14.51 -9.41 17.19
CA GLY A 371 -13.20 -8.76 17.14
C GLY A 371 -12.28 -9.11 18.32
N VAL A 372 -11.27 -8.29 18.58
CA VAL A 372 -10.18 -8.57 19.53
C VAL A 372 -10.67 -8.87 20.96
N ALA A 373 -11.75 -8.21 21.37
CA ALA A 373 -12.31 -8.42 22.71
C ALA A 373 -12.93 -9.83 22.85
N ALA A 374 -13.74 -10.26 21.89
CA ALA A 374 -14.32 -11.60 21.86
C ALA A 374 -13.21 -12.65 21.75
N ALA A 375 -12.25 -12.47 20.85
CA ALA A 375 -11.09 -13.33 20.67
C ALA A 375 -10.27 -13.53 21.96
N THR A 376 -10.10 -12.49 22.77
CA THR A 376 -9.44 -12.59 24.07
C THR A 376 -10.23 -13.47 25.03
N LEU A 377 -11.55 -13.37 25.01
CA LEU A 377 -12.44 -14.18 25.86
C LEU A 377 -12.51 -15.64 25.38
N THR A 378 -12.55 -15.90 24.07
CA THR A 378 -12.47 -17.27 23.54
C THR A 378 -11.17 -17.96 23.97
N GLY A 379 -10.04 -17.25 23.92
CA GLY A 379 -8.75 -17.74 24.43
C GLY A 379 -8.83 -18.10 25.93
N LEU A 380 -9.45 -17.24 26.74
CA LEU A 380 -9.66 -17.49 28.16
C LEU A 380 -10.52 -18.72 28.40
N MET A 381 -11.67 -18.84 27.71
CA MET A 381 -12.57 -19.96 27.85
C MET A 381 -11.88 -21.30 27.52
N ARG A 382 -11.12 -21.35 26.44
CA ARG A 382 -10.36 -22.54 26.02
C ARG A 382 -9.27 -22.91 27.01
N HIS A 383 -8.46 -21.97 27.46
CA HIS A 383 -7.40 -22.22 28.45
C HIS A 383 -7.96 -22.53 29.84
N GLY A 384 -9.00 -21.83 30.26
CA GLY A 384 -9.72 -22.07 31.49
C GLY A 384 -10.33 -23.48 31.53
N ALA A 385 -10.93 -23.91 30.42
CA ALA A 385 -11.46 -25.27 30.31
C ALA A 385 -10.38 -26.35 30.41
N ARG A 386 -9.21 -26.15 29.76
CA ARG A 386 -8.07 -27.07 29.88
C ARG A 386 -7.54 -27.15 31.31
N PHE A 387 -7.48 -26.01 32.01
CA PHE A 387 -7.02 -25.98 33.39
C PHE A 387 -8.03 -26.67 34.33
N SER A 388 -9.29 -26.25 34.30
CA SER A 388 -10.34 -26.78 35.15
C SER A 388 -10.61 -28.28 34.87
N GLY A 389 -10.64 -28.72 33.62
CA GLY A 389 -10.83 -30.10 33.24
C GLY A 389 -9.72 -31.05 33.73
N ARG A 390 -8.49 -30.56 33.90
CA ARG A 390 -7.41 -31.36 34.53
C ARG A 390 -7.53 -31.47 36.04
N LEU A 391 -8.15 -30.48 36.68
CA LEU A 391 -8.41 -30.47 38.11
C LEU A 391 -9.62 -31.34 38.45
N GLU A 392 -10.72 -31.11 37.75
CA GLU A 392 -11.99 -31.80 37.96
C GLU A 392 -12.64 -32.12 36.60
N PRO A 393 -12.46 -33.35 36.06
CA PRO A 393 -12.82 -33.67 34.67
C PRO A 393 -14.31 -34.00 34.50
N THR A 394 -15.18 -33.12 35.03
CA THR A 394 -16.63 -33.21 34.85
C THR A 394 -17.15 -31.97 34.12
N PRO A 395 -18.15 -32.09 33.22
CA PRO A 395 -18.66 -30.96 32.47
C PRO A 395 -19.16 -29.82 33.36
N GLU A 396 -19.86 -30.18 34.46
CA GLU A 396 -20.44 -29.24 35.42
C GLU A 396 -19.36 -28.40 36.13
N ALA A 397 -18.26 -29.07 36.53
CA ALA A 397 -17.15 -28.40 37.20
C ALA A 397 -16.42 -27.44 36.26
N VAL A 398 -16.21 -27.86 34.99
CA VAL A 398 -15.61 -26.98 33.97
C VAL A 398 -16.47 -25.75 33.75
N LEU A 399 -17.78 -25.90 33.55
CA LEU A 399 -18.70 -24.77 33.36
C LEU A 399 -18.72 -23.82 34.57
N ARG A 400 -18.73 -24.39 35.80
CA ARG A 400 -18.67 -23.58 37.01
C ARG A 400 -17.41 -22.73 37.12
N HIS A 401 -16.24 -23.32 36.87
CA HIS A 401 -14.98 -22.54 36.91
C HIS A 401 -14.92 -21.49 35.82
N LEU A 402 -15.43 -21.77 34.62
CA LEU A 402 -15.49 -20.78 33.55
C LEU A 402 -16.45 -19.61 33.88
N ASP A 403 -17.56 -19.91 34.56
CA ASP A 403 -18.48 -18.89 35.06
C ASP A 403 -17.86 -17.98 36.13
N GLU A 404 -17.13 -18.57 37.08
CA GLU A 404 -16.36 -17.84 38.09
C GLU A 404 -15.33 -16.88 37.44
N GLU A 405 -14.55 -17.38 36.49
CA GLU A 405 -13.56 -16.60 35.73
C GLU A 405 -14.17 -15.42 34.94
N LEU A 406 -15.35 -15.59 34.34
CA LEU A 406 -16.06 -14.53 33.62
C LEU A 406 -16.57 -13.44 34.58
N ARG A 407 -17.12 -13.86 35.73
CA ARG A 407 -17.70 -12.93 36.71
C ARG A 407 -16.68 -12.10 37.49
N GLU A 408 -15.44 -12.58 37.63
CA GLU A 408 -14.36 -11.84 38.24
C GLU A 408 -13.86 -10.66 37.37
N ARG A 409 -14.29 -10.60 36.11
CA ARG A 409 -13.88 -9.54 35.17
C ARG A 409 -14.82 -8.33 35.21
N PRO A 410 -14.28 -7.12 35.02
CA PRO A 410 -15.10 -5.90 35.02
C PRO A 410 -16.00 -5.76 33.78
N SER A 411 -15.87 -6.63 32.77
CA SER A 411 -16.72 -6.66 31.59
C SER A 411 -17.93 -7.56 31.86
N ASN A 412 -19.16 -7.08 31.59
CA ASN A 412 -20.37 -7.92 31.60
C ASN A 412 -20.36 -8.92 30.43
N ALA A 413 -19.26 -9.63 30.23
CA ALA A 413 -19.12 -10.62 29.17
C ALA A 413 -19.95 -11.85 29.52
N MET A 414 -20.68 -12.35 28.55
CA MET A 414 -21.45 -13.59 28.65
C MET A 414 -20.93 -14.57 27.61
N CYS A 415 -21.08 -15.84 27.92
CA CYS A 415 -20.68 -16.92 27.01
C CYS A 415 -21.69 -18.08 27.06
N THR A 416 -22.03 -18.59 25.90
CA THR A 416 -22.71 -19.88 25.81
C THR A 416 -21.68 -20.99 25.67
N ALA A 417 -21.86 -22.10 26.33
CA ALA A 417 -20.94 -23.23 26.22
C ALA A 417 -21.62 -24.57 26.41
N LEU A 418 -21.19 -25.58 25.66
CA LEU A 418 -21.52 -26.97 25.86
C LEU A 418 -20.24 -27.76 26.12
N CYS A 419 -20.17 -28.40 27.25
CA CYS A 419 -19.03 -29.22 27.66
C CYS A 419 -19.41 -30.71 27.67
N ALA A 420 -18.53 -31.55 27.13
CA ALA A 420 -18.75 -33.01 27.07
C ALA A 420 -17.51 -33.79 27.54
N THR A 421 -17.68 -34.73 28.46
CA THR A 421 -16.66 -35.72 28.79
C THR A 421 -16.87 -36.96 27.93
N ILE A 422 -15.80 -37.46 27.30
CA ILE A 422 -15.85 -38.53 26.31
C ILE A 422 -15.41 -39.86 26.96
N HIS A 423 -16.33 -40.81 27.11
CA HIS A 423 -16.06 -42.16 27.60
C HIS A 423 -16.19 -43.19 26.47
N LYS A 424 -15.86 -44.48 26.73
CA LYS A 424 -15.78 -45.52 25.68
C LYS A 424 -16.99 -45.56 24.71
N ARG A 425 -18.23 -45.45 25.19
CA ARG A 425 -19.46 -45.48 24.38
C ARG A 425 -20.53 -44.56 24.95
N ARG A 426 -20.13 -43.51 25.61
CA ARG A 426 -21.06 -42.53 26.17
C ARG A 426 -20.39 -41.16 26.24
N LEU A 427 -21.20 -40.16 26.10
CA LEU A 427 -20.86 -38.76 26.40
C LEU A 427 -21.60 -38.36 27.67
N VAL A 428 -20.94 -37.57 28.51
CA VAL A 428 -21.59 -36.86 29.62
C VAL A 428 -21.54 -35.39 29.25
N LEU A 429 -22.69 -34.75 29.07
CA LEU A 429 -22.81 -33.41 28.51
C LEU A 429 -23.51 -32.48 29.50
N ALA A 430 -23.04 -31.26 29.61
CA ALA A 430 -23.71 -30.16 30.29
C ALA A 430 -23.70 -28.89 29.38
N SER A 431 -24.80 -28.16 29.36
CA SER A 431 -24.96 -26.97 28.53
C SER A 431 -25.21 -25.73 29.38
N ALA A 432 -24.49 -24.67 29.09
CA ALA A 432 -24.63 -23.32 29.66
C ALA A 432 -25.19 -22.37 28.61
N GLY A 433 -26.51 -22.36 28.42
CA GLY A 433 -27.18 -21.47 27.45
C GLY A 433 -26.89 -21.77 25.99
N HIS A 434 -26.14 -22.85 25.70
CA HIS A 434 -25.68 -23.21 24.36
C HIS A 434 -26.74 -24.09 23.65
N PRO A 435 -26.82 -24.05 22.30
CA PRO A 435 -27.65 -24.98 21.57
C PRO A 435 -27.38 -26.45 21.97
N ALA A 436 -28.45 -27.24 22.10
CA ALA A 436 -28.31 -28.64 22.46
C ALA A 436 -27.57 -29.42 21.37
N ALA A 437 -26.71 -30.36 21.76
CA ALA A 437 -26.09 -31.28 20.81
C ALA A 437 -27.17 -32.12 20.09
N LEU A 438 -26.92 -32.42 18.81
CA LEU A 438 -27.81 -33.25 18.01
C LEU A 438 -27.25 -34.68 17.93
N HIS A 439 -27.95 -35.61 18.51
CA HIS A 439 -27.66 -37.04 18.40
C HIS A 439 -28.41 -37.64 17.20
N VAL A 440 -27.65 -38.16 16.26
CA VAL A 440 -28.13 -38.83 15.04
C VAL A 440 -28.03 -40.32 15.24
N ALA A 441 -29.18 -40.98 15.39
CA ALA A 441 -29.24 -42.43 15.52
C ALA A 441 -29.05 -43.14 14.17
N ALA A 442 -28.76 -44.45 14.20
CA ALA A 442 -28.51 -45.23 12.98
C ALA A 442 -29.73 -45.33 12.03
N ASP A 443 -30.94 -45.11 12.54
CA ASP A 443 -32.18 -45.05 11.76
C ASP A 443 -32.46 -43.65 11.14
N GLY A 444 -31.56 -42.70 11.37
CA GLY A 444 -31.69 -41.33 10.88
C GLY A 444 -32.55 -40.42 11.77
N SER A 445 -33.02 -40.90 12.92
CA SER A 445 -33.70 -40.04 13.90
C SER A 445 -32.71 -39.11 14.58
N VAL A 446 -33.11 -37.82 14.78
CA VAL A 446 -32.28 -36.77 15.37
C VAL A 446 -32.94 -36.26 16.66
N THR A 447 -32.21 -36.35 17.78
CA THR A 447 -32.65 -35.89 19.10
C THR A 447 -31.71 -34.87 19.71
N GLU A 448 -32.24 -33.99 20.56
CA GLU A 448 -31.48 -32.92 21.24
C GLU A 448 -31.07 -33.36 22.64
N VAL A 449 -29.80 -33.15 23.02
CA VAL A 449 -29.22 -33.53 24.32
C VAL A 449 -28.07 -32.56 24.67
N PRO A 450 -27.91 -32.07 25.89
CA PRO A 450 -28.85 -32.04 27.02
C PRO A 450 -29.81 -30.86 26.93
N ALA A 451 -30.69 -30.72 27.94
CA ALA A 451 -31.44 -29.47 28.13
C ALA A 451 -30.49 -28.33 28.49
N PRO A 452 -30.67 -27.12 27.91
CA PRO A 452 -29.80 -25.98 28.20
C PRO A 452 -29.98 -25.48 29.64
N GLY A 453 -28.84 -25.19 30.32
CA GLY A 453 -28.78 -24.50 31.60
C GLY A 453 -28.61 -22.97 31.44
N PRO A 454 -28.37 -22.23 32.54
CA PRO A 454 -28.10 -20.79 32.48
C PRO A 454 -26.79 -20.51 31.74
N MET A 455 -26.75 -19.38 31.01
CA MET A 455 -25.55 -18.90 30.31
C MET A 455 -24.46 -18.50 31.31
N LEU A 456 -23.19 -18.68 30.95
CA LEU A 456 -22.04 -18.28 31.77
C LEU A 456 -21.97 -16.77 31.89
N GLY A 457 -21.67 -16.27 33.08
CA GLY A 457 -21.55 -14.82 33.37
C GLY A 457 -22.90 -14.11 33.60
N ALA A 458 -24.06 -14.82 33.42
CA ALA A 458 -25.37 -14.16 33.46
C ALA A 458 -25.98 -14.04 34.88
N PHE A 459 -25.75 -15.01 35.75
CA PHE A 459 -26.40 -15.06 37.07
C PHE A 459 -25.42 -15.49 38.17
N GLU A 460 -25.62 -15.01 39.43
CA GLU A 460 -24.73 -15.32 40.55
C GLU A 460 -25.03 -16.77 40.94
N ASP A 461 -25.70 -17.47 41.19
CA ASP A 461 -25.88 -18.84 41.68
C ASP A 461 -26.21 -19.87 40.57
N SER A 462 -25.50 -19.78 39.45
CA SER A 462 -25.72 -20.71 38.33
C SER A 462 -25.27 -22.12 38.67
N ALA A 463 -26.06 -23.11 38.28
CA ALA A 463 -25.73 -24.52 38.39
C ALA A 463 -26.12 -25.28 37.12
N TRP A 464 -25.26 -26.18 36.70
CA TRP A 464 -25.46 -27.00 35.52
C TRP A 464 -25.63 -28.45 35.91
N GLN A 465 -26.46 -29.18 35.16
CA GLN A 465 -26.69 -30.60 35.35
C GLN A 465 -26.18 -31.33 34.10
N ALA A 466 -25.44 -32.41 34.35
CA ALA A 466 -24.97 -33.26 33.28
C ALA A 466 -25.98 -34.32 32.91
N GLU A 467 -26.09 -34.61 31.63
CA GLU A 467 -26.87 -35.70 31.07
C GLU A 467 -25.97 -36.72 30.40
N THR A 468 -26.24 -37.99 30.58
CA THR A 468 -25.46 -39.08 29.99
C THR A 468 -26.15 -39.62 28.75
N LEU A 469 -25.47 -39.50 27.60
CA LEU A 469 -25.90 -40.03 26.31
C LEU A 469 -25.09 -41.28 25.96
N ALA A 470 -25.75 -42.41 25.77
CA ALA A 470 -25.13 -43.59 25.18
C ALA A 470 -25.06 -43.43 23.65
N VAL A 471 -23.89 -43.64 23.07
CA VAL A 471 -23.68 -43.54 21.62
C VAL A 471 -23.12 -44.85 21.09
N ARG A 472 -23.77 -45.40 20.08
CA ARG A 472 -23.39 -46.69 19.47
C ARG A 472 -22.55 -46.45 18.22
N PRO A 473 -21.72 -47.41 17.80
CA PRO A 473 -21.08 -47.34 16.49
C PRO A 473 -22.10 -47.14 15.35
N GLY A 474 -21.83 -46.20 14.46
CA GLY A 474 -22.75 -45.79 13.38
C GLY A 474 -23.74 -44.68 13.77
N GLU A 475 -23.77 -44.28 15.05
CA GLU A 475 -24.46 -43.06 15.51
C GLU A 475 -23.46 -41.91 15.61
N LEU A 476 -23.94 -40.67 15.50
CA LEU A 476 -23.11 -39.47 15.50
C LEU A 476 -23.68 -38.43 16.45
N VAL A 477 -22.81 -37.63 17.06
CA VAL A 477 -23.20 -36.47 17.86
C VAL A 477 -22.57 -35.25 17.24
N LEU A 478 -23.40 -34.24 16.92
CA LEU A 478 -22.96 -32.91 16.44
C LEU A 478 -23.13 -31.91 17.58
N LEU A 479 -22.03 -31.22 17.92
CA LEU A 479 -22.00 -30.04 18.77
C LEU A 479 -21.82 -28.83 17.86
N TYR A 480 -22.58 -27.77 18.08
CA TYR A 480 -22.56 -26.60 17.21
C TYR A 480 -23.06 -25.34 17.95
N PRO A 481 -22.46 -24.15 17.77
CA PRO A 481 -23.02 -22.88 18.21
C PRO A 481 -24.12 -22.40 17.27
N ASP A 482 -24.73 -21.29 17.59
CA ASP A 482 -25.83 -20.74 16.80
C ASP A 482 -25.41 -20.20 15.42
N GLY A 483 -24.12 -19.90 15.20
CA GLY A 483 -23.59 -19.51 13.89
C GLY A 483 -23.97 -20.46 12.75
N VAL A 484 -24.04 -21.78 13.01
CA VAL A 484 -24.52 -22.77 12.03
C VAL A 484 -25.99 -22.54 11.67
N THR A 485 -26.85 -22.32 12.66
CA THR A 485 -28.32 -22.17 12.46
C THR A 485 -28.72 -20.74 12.11
N GLU A 486 -27.91 -19.74 12.47
CA GLU A 486 -28.13 -18.33 12.15
C GLU A 486 -27.54 -17.93 10.80
N THR A 487 -26.76 -18.79 10.14
CA THR A 487 -26.32 -18.57 8.76
C THR A 487 -27.48 -18.07 7.89
N ALA A 488 -27.34 -16.87 7.33
CA ALA A 488 -28.39 -16.18 6.59
C ALA A 488 -28.19 -16.32 5.08
N SER A 489 -29.31 -16.55 4.35
CA SER A 489 -29.32 -16.48 2.89
C SER A 489 -29.26 -15.04 2.40
N ALA A 490 -29.03 -14.82 1.11
CA ALA A 490 -29.11 -13.50 0.47
C ALA A 490 -30.46 -12.78 0.67
N SER A 491 -31.54 -13.53 0.98
CA SER A 491 -32.86 -12.98 1.31
C SER A 491 -33.05 -12.66 2.80
N GLY A 492 -32.05 -12.95 3.66
CA GLY A 492 -32.13 -12.80 5.11
C GLY A 492 -32.83 -13.97 5.82
N GLU A 493 -33.11 -15.06 5.14
CA GLU A 493 -33.68 -16.25 5.76
C GLU A 493 -32.58 -17.04 6.50
N ARG A 494 -32.81 -17.43 7.77
CA ARG A 494 -31.84 -18.23 8.55
C ARG A 494 -31.91 -19.71 8.15
N TYR A 495 -30.78 -20.40 8.20
CA TYR A 495 -30.69 -21.84 7.94
C TYR A 495 -31.62 -22.63 8.87
N GLY A 496 -31.52 -22.38 10.15
CA GLY A 496 -32.41 -22.88 11.20
C GLY A 496 -32.18 -24.34 11.57
N VAL A 497 -32.55 -24.68 12.80
CA VAL A 497 -32.39 -26.03 13.34
C VAL A 497 -33.18 -27.08 12.54
N GLY A 498 -34.29 -26.71 11.91
CA GLY A 498 -35.10 -27.64 11.13
C GLY A 498 -34.39 -28.18 9.89
N ARG A 499 -33.70 -27.30 9.13
CA ARG A 499 -32.86 -27.70 7.99
C ARG A 499 -31.65 -28.52 8.44
N LEU A 500 -31.01 -28.09 9.55
CA LEU A 500 -29.88 -28.83 10.11
C LEU A 500 -30.28 -30.25 10.49
N ARG A 501 -31.44 -30.49 11.13
CA ARG A 501 -31.96 -31.83 11.46
C ARG A 501 -32.27 -32.67 10.23
N GLN A 502 -32.86 -32.06 9.18
CA GLN A 502 -33.11 -32.75 7.91
C GLN A 502 -31.81 -33.14 7.22
N PHE A 503 -30.82 -32.24 7.23
CA PHE A 503 -29.49 -32.52 6.69
C PHE A 503 -28.82 -33.69 7.39
N LEU A 504 -28.79 -33.67 8.74
CA LEU A 504 -28.20 -34.72 9.55
C LEU A 504 -28.91 -36.08 9.37
N SER A 505 -30.24 -36.09 9.30
CA SER A 505 -31.02 -37.29 9.04
C SER A 505 -30.69 -37.91 7.67
N ALA A 506 -30.49 -37.09 6.65
CA ALA A 506 -30.11 -37.53 5.30
C ALA A 506 -28.67 -38.09 5.23
N HIS A 507 -27.80 -37.69 6.18
CA HIS A 507 -26.39 -38.10 6.26
C HIS A 507 -26.15 -39.08 7.42
N ALA A 508 -27.17 -39.74 7.96
CA ALA A 508 -27.02 -40.74 9.01
C ALA A 508 -26.05 -41.85 8.59
N GLY A 509 -25.13 -42.24 9.50
CA GLY A 509 -24.09 -43.24 9.23
C GLY A 509 -22.84 -42.70 8.52
N SER A 510 -22.79 -41.40 8.17
CA SER A 510 -21.57 -40.77 7.65
C SER A 510 -20.48 -40.67 8.72
N ALA A 511 -19.21 -40.73 8.30
CA ALA A 511 -18.09 -40.41 9.17
C ALA A 511 -18.05 -38.89 9.48
N PRO A 512 -17.44 -38.49 10.62
CA PRO A 512 -17.43 -37.09 11.07
C PRO A 512 -16.92 -36.08 10.04
N GLN A 513 -15.74 -36.31 9.42
CA GLN A 513 -15.16 -35.36 8.49
C GLN A 513 -15.99 -35.21 7.20
N PRO A 514 -16.40 -36.28 6.49
CA PRO A 514 -17.31 -36.19 5.34
C PRO A 514 -18.63 -35.49 5.63
N LEU A 515 -19.20 -35.69 6.85
CA LEU A 515 -20.41 -35.00 7.28
C LEU A 515 -20.18 -33.47 7.37
N LEU A 516 -19.09 -33.07 8.03
CA LEU A 516 -18.79 -31.64 8.20
C LEU A 516 -18.42 -30.98 6.88
N ASP A 517 -17.69 -31.65 5.99
CA ASP A 517 -17.39 -31.14 4.63
C ASP A 517 -18.69 -30.92 3.83
N ALA A 518 -19.67 -31.87 3.96
CA ALA A 518 -20.97 -31.73 3.31
C ALA A 518 -21.83 -30.62 3.95
N LEU A 519 -21.74 -30.42 5.27
CA LEU A 519 -22.44 -29.37 5.99
C LEU A 519 -21.90 -27.99 5.56
N ASP A 520 -20.59 -27.85 5.48
CA ASP A 520 -19.90 -26.68 5.04
C ASP A 520 -20.35 -26.26 3.64
N ALA A 521 -20.31 -27.20 2.69
CA ALA A 521 -20.80 -26.97 1.33
C ALA A 521 -22.31 -26.59 1.26
N ALA A 522 -23.13 -27.15 2.16
CA ALA A 522 -24.55 -26.84 2.24
C ALA A 522 -24.81 -25.42 2.78
N LEU A 523 -24.01 -24.99 3.78
CA LEU A 523 -24.08 -23.65 4.34
C LEU A 523 -23.58 -22.59 3.33
N ASP A 524 -22.49 -22.88 2.62
CA ASP A 524 -21.97 -22.02 1.55
C ASP A 524 -22.99 -21.81 0.42
N LEU A 525 -23.62 -22.91 -0.02
CA LEU A 525 -24.66 -22.84 -1.05
C LEU A 525 -25.88 -22.04 -0.59
N PHE A 526 -26.26 -22.18 0.68
CA PHE A 526 -27.40 -21.47 1.26
C PHE A 526 -27.13 -19.97 1.40
N ARG A 527 -25.93 -19.61 1.85
CA ARG A 527 -25.47 -18.24 2.10
C ARG A 527 -25.25 -17.46 0.79
N GLY A 528 -24.56 -18.08 -0.18
CA GLY A 528 -24.26 -17.48 -1.48
C GLY A 528 -23.22 -16.35 -1.45
N GLY A 529 -22.40 -16.25 -0.38
CA GLY A 529 -21.35 -15.25 -0.18
C GLY A 529 -20.40 -15.59 0.96
N GLU A 530 -19.54 -14.65 1.34
CA GLU A 530 -18.61 -14.81 2.48
C GLU A 530 -19.35 -14.95 3.82
N PRO A 531 -18.78 -15.67 4.81
CA PRO A 531 -19.36 -15.78 6.16
C PRO A 531 -19.38 -14.44 6.86
N THR A 532 -20.57 -14.03 7.31
CA THR A 532 -20.79 -12.80 8.08
C THR A 532 -20.64 -13.02 9.58
N ASP A 533 -20.61 -14.27 10.03
CA ASP A 533 -20.42 -14.69 11.41
C ASP A 533 -19.55 -15.95 11.41
N ASP A 534 -18.96 -16.26 12.56
CA ASP A 534 -18.15 -17.47 12.70
C ASP A 534 -19.03 -18.71 12.60
N ILE A 535 -18.44 -19.80 12.15
CA ILE A 535 -19.06 -21.12 12.13
C ILE A 535 -18.11 -22.12 12.78
N ALA A 536 -18.57 -22.74 13.84
CA ALA A 536 -17.88 -23.86 14.47
C ALA A 536 -18.78 -25.10 14.56
N ALA A 537 -18.21 -26.29 14.46
CA ALA A 537 -18.91 -27.50 14.73
C ALA A 537 -17.94 -28.64 15.11
N LEU A 538 -18.36 -29.53 15.98
CA LEU A 538 -17.66 -30.78 16.32
C LEU A 538 -18.57 -31.97 16.05
N ALA A 539 -18.10 -32.93 15.28
CA ALA A 539 -18.80 -34.19 15.02
C ALA A 539 -18.02 -35.35 15.65
N LEU A 540 -18.71 -36.18 16.39
CA LEU A 540 -18.12 -37.29 17.13
C LEU A 540 -18.88 -38.61 16.86
N THR A 541 -18.15 -39.70 16.62
CA THR A 541 -18.73 -41.07 16.52
C THR A 541 -17.81 -42.09 17.18
N PRO A 542 -18.34 -43.10 17.89
CA PRO A 542 -17.51 -44.19 18.38
C PRO A 542 -16.99 -45.06 17.23
N ARG A 543 -15.71 -45.43 17.25
CA ARG A 543 -15.12 -46.32 16.24
C ARG A 543 -15.70 -47.73 16.35
N LEU A 544 -15.93 -48.38 15.23
CA LEU A 544 -16.12 -49.81 15.13
C LEU A 544 -14.80 -50.47 15.52
N HIS A 545 -14.80 -51.32 16.57
CA HIS A 545 -13.65 -52.15 16.94
C HIS A 545 -13.56 -53.37 16.05
#